data_f49a6d0156298251c34a87c0c846cd69
#
_entry.id   f49a6d0156298251c34a87c0c846cd69
#
_cell.length_a   1.000
_cell.length_b   1.000
_cell.length_c   1.000
_cell.angle_alpha   90.00
_cell.angle_beta   90.00
_cell.angle_gamma   90.00
#
_symmetry.space_group_name_H-M   'P 1'
#
loop_
_entity.id
_entity.type
_entity.pdbx_description
1 polymer ?
#
loop_
_entity_poly.entity_id
_entity_poly.type
_entity_poly.pdbx_seq_one_letter_code
_entity_poly.pdbx_strand_id
1 'polypeptide(L)'
;MINTTFYARRLHSLVGLLALGGFLMEHILTNASALGGAEALNGKLAMMELIPKPIFLGLEIGAVAIPFLFHAIYGIYICMQAKNNPTKYGYLNNWNFAFQRWTAWFLLVFLVWHVGYLRCYVKGVLGTPITYELIQSYVTSSPIVFVLYLIGMLAAIFHFTNGIATFLMTWGVVKGPRAQKVAGLLSMMLCAALSLVTIAFMVSYFVPMH
;
A
#
# COMPACT_ATOMS: atom_id res chain seq x y z
N MET A 1 25.26 -24.81 7.67
CA MET A 1 25.07 -23.35 8.00
C MET A 1 23.69 -22.92 7.54
N ILE A 2 22.90 -22.31 8.41
CA ILE A 2 21.57 -21.78 8.06
C ILE A 2 21.79 -20.57 7.16
N ASN A 3 21.16 -20.57 5.96
CA ASN A 3 21.27 -19.44 5.04
C ASN A 3 20.33 -18.30 5.51
N THR A 4 20.82 -17.45 6.41
CA THR A 4 20.07 -16.36 7.02
C THR A 4 19.47 -15.40 5.98
N THR A 5 20.18 -15.14 4.88
CA THR A 5 19.71 -14.30 3.78
C THR A 5 18.48 -14.90 3.08
N PHE A 6 18.43 -16.22 2.92
CA PHE A 6 17.27 -16.88 2.34
C PHE A 6 16.02 -16.70 3.22
N TYR A 7 16.14 -16.95 4.53
CA TYR A 7 15.01 -16.81 5.45
C TYR A 7 14.56 -15.36 5.60
N ALA A 8 15.49 -14.40 5.66
CA ALA A 8 15.17 -13.00 5.74
C ALA A 8 14.40 -12.49 4.50
N ARG A 9 14.78 -12.92 3.28
CA ARG A 9 14.04 -12.61 2.04
C ARG A 9 12.64 -13.22 2.05
N ARG A 10 12.48 -14.44 2.55
CA ARG A 10 11.17 -15.10 2.69
C ARG A 10 10.30 -14.37 3.69
N LEU A 11 10.83 -14.03 4.86
CA LEU A 11 10.12 -13.27 5.88
C LEU A 11 9.70 -11.89 5.37
N HIS A 12 10.60 -11.18 4.66
CA HIS A 12 10.28 -9.88 4.04
C HIS A 12 9.08 -9.99 3.08
N SER A 13 9.06 -10.99 2.21
CA SER A 13 7.94 -11.16 1.27
C SER A 13 6.64 -11.60 1.97
N LEU A 14 6.74 -12.43 3.03
CA LEU A 14 5.59 -12.87 3.81
C LEU A 14 4.95 -11.72 4.58
N VAL A 15 5.77 -10.93 5.27
CA VAL A 15 5.34 -9.75 6.02
C VAL A 15 4.71 -8.70 5.10
N GLY A 16 5.34 -8.46 3.94
CA GLY A 16 4.81 -7.55 2.93
C GLY A 16 3.44 -7.98 2.39
N LEU A 17 3.24 -9.30 2.18
CA LEU A 17 1.98 -9.82 1.65
C LEU A 17 0.88 -9.88 2.72
N LEU A 18 1.15 -10.52 3.86
CA LEU A 18 0.10 -10.81 4.84
C LEU A 18 -0.21 -9.62 5.75
N ALA A 19 0.81 -9.05 6.40
CA ALA A 19 0.59 -7.97 7.33
C ALA A 19 0.29 -6.65 6.60
N LEU A 20 1.20 -6.21 5.74
CA LEU A 20 1.06 -4.91 5.07
C LEU A 20 0.05 -4.96 3.93
N GLY A 21 -0.01 -6.06 3.18
CA GLY A 21 -1.00 -6.24 2.13
C GLY A 21 -2.43 -6.37 2.69
N GLY A 22 -2.60 -7.09 3.81
CA GLY A 22 -3.88 -7.17 4.52
C GLY A 22 -4.34 -5.81 5.01
N PHE A 23 -3.44 -5.05 5.64
CA PHE A 23 -3.71 -3.66 6.05
C PHE A 23 -4.04 -2.76 4.86
N LEU A 24 -3.28 -2.84 3.76
CA LEU A 24 -3.55 -2.03 2.56
C LEU A 24 -4.94 -2.32 1.97
N MET A 25 -5.36 -3.59 1.92
CA MET A 25 -6.68 -3.96 1.44
C MET A 25 -7.78 -3.40 2.33
N GLU A 26 -7.66 -3.52 3.66
CA GLU A 26 -8.58 -2.91 4.62
C GLU A 26 -8.63 -1.39 4.44
N HIS A 27 -7.46 -0.76 4.33
CA HIS A 27 -7.34 0.69 4.17
C HIS A 27 -8.00 1.20 2.87
N ILE A 28 -7.82 0.51 1.75
CA ILE A 28 -8.50 0.83 0.49
C ILE A 28 -10.02 0.66 0.62
N LEU A 29 -10.48 -0.44 1.23
CA LEU A 29 -11.91 -0.71 1.40
C LEU A 29 -12.58 0.31 2.33
N THR A 30 -11.89 0.72 3.39
CA THR A 30 -12.37 1.78 4.28
C THR A 30 -12.46 3.11 3.52
N ASN A 31 -11.42 3.51 2.79
CA ASN A 31 -11.45 4.75 2.00
C ASN A 31 -12.46 4.70 0.85
N ALA A 32 -12.72 3.53 0.26
CA ALA A 32 -13.73 3.36 -0.79
C ALA A 32 -15.16 3.67 -0.29
N SER A 33 -15.42 3.62 1.02
CA SER A 33 -16.71 4.04 1.58
C SER A 33 -16.99 5.54 1.39
N ALA A 34 -15.94 6.35 1.08
CA ALA A 34 -16.12 7.75 0.68
C ALA A 34 -16.98 7.93 -0.59
N LEU A 35 -17.11 6.89 -1.42
CA LEU A 35 -18.07 6.87 -2.55
C LEU A 35 -19.52 6.99 -2.10
N GLY A 36 -19.85 6.56 -0.88
CA GLY A 36 -21.15 6.74 -0.24
C GLY A 36 -21.25 8.04 0.57
N GLY A 37 -20.26 8.91 0.49
CA GLY A 37 -20.24 10.21 1.12
C GLY A 37 -19.69 10.24 2.55
N ALA A 38 -19.85 11.40 3.21
CA ALA A 38 -19.30 11.65 4.53
C ALA A 38 -19.89 10.69 5.58
N GLU A 39 -21.20 10.45 5.55
CA GLU A 39 -21.85 9.53 6.50
C GLU A 39 -21.26 8.12 6.41
N ALA A 40 -21.08 7.60 5.20
CA ALA A 40 -20.57 6.24 4.98
C ALA A 40 -19.11 6.09 5.45
N LEU A 41 -18.21 7.04 5.13
CA LEU A 41 -16.83 6.97 5.59
C LEU A 41 -16.72 7.21 7.10
N ASN A 42 -17.39 8.23 7.63
CA ASN A 42 -17.36 8.53 9.06
C ASN A 42 -17.95 7.39 9.89
N GLY A 43 -19.02 6.74 9.40
CA GLY A 43 -19.58 5.53 10.01
C GLY A 43 -18.58 4.37 10.06
N LYS A 44 -17.81 4.14 8.98
CA LYS A 44 -16.73 3.14 8.98
C LYS A 44 -15.62 3.48 9.97
N LEU A 45 -15.20 4.73 10.04
CA LEU A 45 -14.17 5.18 10.98
C LEU A 45 -14.64 5.06 12.43
N ALA A 46 -15.91 5.39 12.72
CA ALA A 46 -16.51 5.24 14.04
C ALA A 46 -16.56 3.77 14.49
N MET A 47 -16.81 2.82 13.58
CA MET A 47 -16.75 1.39 13.91
C MET A 47 -15.34 0.96 14.38
N MET A 48 -14.28 1.54 13.84
CA MET A 48 -12.91 1.26 14.29
C MET A 48 -12.65 1.82 15.70
N GLU A 49 -13.33 2.90 16.09
CA GLU A 49 -13.20 3.50 17.43
C GLU A 49 -13.91 2.68 18.53
N LEU A 50 -14.76 1.71 18.17
CA LEU A 50 -15.33 0.74 19.11
C LEU A 50 -14.28 -0.24 19.67
N ILE A 51 -13.16 -0.40 18.99
CA ILE A 51 -12.06 -1.24 19.47
C ILE A 51 -11.39 -0.53 20.66
N PRO A 52 -11.24 -1.20 21.82
CA PRO A 52 -10.58 -0.59 22.97
C PRO A 52 -9.18 -0.06 22.61
N LYS A 53 -8.90 1.17 23.01
CA LYS A 53 -7.64 1.87 22.64
C LYS A 53 -6.36 1.06 22.83
N PRO A 54 -6.16 0.30 23.94
CA PRO A 54 -4.95 -0.52 24.10
C PRO A 54 -4.84 -1.64 23.07
N ILE A 55 -5.98 -2.26 22.69
CA ILE A 55 -6.02 -3.32 21.69
C ILE A 55 -5.75 -2.72 20.31
N PHE A 56 -6.39 -1.60 19.97
CA PHE A 56 -6.17 -0.91 18.70
C PHE A 56 -4.68 -0.51 18.54
N LEU A 57 -4.10 0.09 19.58
CA LEU A 57 -2.67 0.47 19.59
C LEU A 57 -1.76 -0.76 19.47
N GLY A 58 -2.08 -1.86 20.15
CA GLY A 58 -1.35 -3.11 20.04
C GLY A 58 -1.37 -3.69 18.62
N LEU A 59 -2.52 -3.64 17.94
CA LEU A 59 -2.65 -4.05 16.54
C LEU A 59 -1.89 -3.09 15.60
N GLU A 60 -2.01 -1.78 15.81
CA GLU A 60 -1.33 -0.77 15.02
C GLU A 60 0.21 -0.94 15.09
N ILE A 61 0.74 -1.15 16.28
CA ILE A 61 2.18 -1.35 16.48
C ILE A 61 2.61 -2.74 16.00
N GLY A 62 1.94 -3.80 16.47
CA GLY A 62 2.36 -5.19 16.25
C GLY A 62 2.08 -5.70 14.84
N ALA A 63 0.94 -5.36 14.25
CA ALA A 63 0.55 -5.85 12.93
C ALA A 63 0.86 -4.88 11.78
N VAL A 64 1.13 -3.59 12.06
CA VAL A 64 1.42 -2.61 11.01
C VAL A 64 2.80 -1.99 11.17
N ALA A 65 3.10 -1.29 12.28
CA ALA A 65 4.32 -0.50 12.40
C ALA A 65 5.60 -1.36 12.42
N ILE A 66 5.65 -2.42 13.23
CA ILE A 66 6.81 -3.32 13.28
C ILE A 66 7.01 -4.06 11.95
N PRO A 67 5.97 -4.69 11.35
CA PRO A 67 6.07 -5.26 10.00
C PRO A 67 6.53 -4.26 8.94
N PHE A 68 6.01 -3.03 8.97
CA PHE A 68 6.40 -1.98 8.05
C PHE A 68 7.89 -1.62 8.17
N LEU A 69 8.37 -1.38 9.40
CA LEU A 69 9.79 -1.06 9.62
C LEU A 69 10.71 -2.17 9.13
N PHE A 70 10.38 -3.43 9.46
CA PHE A 70 11.16 -4.57 8.97
C PHE A 70 11.14 -4.65 7.44
N HIS A 71 9.94 -4.57 6.83
CA HIS A 71 9.77 -4.64 5.38
C HIS A 71 10.51 -3.51 4.66
N ALA A 72 10.39 -2.28 5.14
CA ALA A 72 11.06 -1.11 4.56
C ALA A 72 12.58 -1.19 4.68
N ILE A 73 13.11 -1.43 5.87
CA ILE A 73 14.56 -1.47 6.11
C ILE A 73 15.21 -2.61 5.31
N TYR A 74 14.63 -3.82 5.38
CA TYR A 74 15.16 -4.94 4.62
C TYR A 74 14.92 -4.77 3.10
N GLY A 75 13.83 -4.10 2.72
CA GLY A 75 13.51 -3.72 1.35
C GLY A 75 14.55 -2.77 0.75
N ILE A 76 15.03 -1.78 1.50
CA ILE A 76 16.15 -0.91 1.09
C ILE A 76 17.37 -1.76 0.75
N TYR A 77 17.77 -2.69 1.62
CA TYR A 77 18.88 -3.61 1.37
C TYR A 77 18.69 -4.41 0.07
N ILE A 78 17.49 -4.96 -0.18
CA ILE A 78 17.17 -5.66 -1.43
C ILE A 78 17.27 -4.74 -2.64
N CYS A 79 16.71 -3.52 -2.55
CA CYS A 79 16.72 -2.55 -3.64
C CYS A 79 18.13 -2.11 -4.02
N MET A 80 19.02 -1.92 -3.04
CA MET A 80 20.42 -1.56 -3.27
C MET A 80 21.23 -2.64 -3.99
N GLN A 81 20.84 -3.92 -3.84
CA GLN A 81 21.49 -5.04 -4.53
C GLN A 81 20.93 -5.28 -5.95
N ALA A 82 19.79 -4.71 -6.27
CA ALA A 82 19.11 -4.94 -7.53
C ALA A 82 19.74 -4.17 -8.68
N LYS A 83 19.92 -4.84 -9.83
CA LYS A 83 20.36 -4.23 -11.08
C LYS A 83 19.19 -4.20 -12.06
N ASN A 84 18.68 -3.01 -12.33
CA ASN A 84 17.61 -2.80 -13.31
C ASN A 84 18.19 -2.77 -14.71
N ASN A 85 17.54 -3.45 -15.66
CA ASN A 85 17.99 -3.53 -17.05
C ASN A 85 16.85 -3.41 -18.10
N PRO A 86 15.74 -2.71 -17.85
CA PRO A 86 14.60 -2.65 -18.77
C PRO A 86 14.95 -1.95 -20.09
N THR A 87 15.90 -1.03 -20.08
CA THR A 87 16.37 -0.33 -21.29
C THR A 87 17.18 -1.24 -22.22
N LYS A 88 17.86 -2.24 -21.68
CA LYS A 88 18.62 -3.22 -22.46
C LYS A 88 17.76 -4.40 -22.91
N TYR A 89 16.82 -4.82 -22.07
CA TYR A 89 15.91 -5.94 -22.30
C TYR A 89 14.47 -5.50 -21.98
N GLY A 90 13.75 -5.02 -23.00
CA GLY A 90 12.42 -4.40 -22.88
C GLY A 90 11.26 -5.35 -22.59
N TYR A 91 11.51 -6.54 -22.01
CA TYR A 91 10.45 -7.48 -21.65
C TYR A 91 9.62 -6.96 -20.45
N LEU A 92 8.32 -7.24 -20.46
CA LEU A 92 7.39 -6.81 -19.42
C LEU A 92 7.87 -7.17 -18.01
N ASN A 93 8.44 -8.37 -17.83
CA ASN A 93 8.94 -8.81 -16.52
C ASN A 93 10.11 -7.94 -16.02
N ASN A 94 10.97 -7.42 -16.92
CA ASN A 94 12.06 -6.53 -16.54
C ASN A 94 11.54 -5.15 -16.15
N TRP A 95 10.49 -4.67 -16.80
CA TRP A 95 9.79 -3.45 -16.41
C TRP A 95 9.08 -3.61 -15.05
N ASN A 96 8.34 -4.69 -14.83
CA ASN A 96 7.71 -4.98 -13.54
C ASN A 96 8.75 -5.09 -12.42
N PHE A 97 9.92 -5.68 -12.70
CA PHE A 97 11.02 -5.74 -11.77
C PHE A 97 11.58 -4.35 -11.42
N ALA A 98 11.72 -3.46 -12.40
CA ALA A 98 12.17 -2.09 -12.18
C ALA A 98 11.12 -1.26 -11.44
N PHE A 99 9.86 -1.30 -11.87
CA PHE A 99 8.76 -0.59 -11.22
C PHE A 99 8.54 -1.02 -9.78
N GLN A 100 8.72 -2.31 -9.44
CA GLN A 100 8.65 -2.78 -8.05
C GLN A 100 9.63 -2.04 -7.13
N ARG A 101 10.80 -1.65 -7.63
CA ARG A 101 11.83 -0.94 -6.87
C ARG A 101 11.63 0.56 -6.88
N TRP A 102 11.24 1.11 -8.00
CA TRP A 102 10.94 2.54 -8.09
C TRP A 102 9.74 2.91 -7.21
N THR A 103 8.69 2.08 -7.23
CA THR A 103 7.55 2.25 -6.32
C THR A 103 7.96 2.07 -4.87
N ALA A 104 8.87 1.14 -4.53
CA ALA A 104 9.35 0.98 -3.16
C ALA A 104 10.06 2.24 -2.63
N TRP A 105 10.95 2.85 -3.43
CA TRP A 105 11.62 4.10 -3.06
C TRP A 105 10.64 5.27 -2.93
N PHE A 106 9.71 5.39 -3.88
CA PHE A 106 8.69 6.42 -3.81
C PHE A 106 7.79 6.24 -2.57
N LEU A 107 7.36 5.01 -2.30
CA LEU A 107 6.51 4.69 -1.15
C LEU A 107 7.20 4.93 0.18
N LEU A 108 8.51 4.73 0.27
CA LEU A 108 9.25 5.05 1.49
C LEU A 108 9.07 6.53 1.88
N VAL A 109 9.24 7.43 0.92
CA VAL A 109 9.06 8.88 1.13
C VAL A 109 7.59 9.23 1.35
N PHE A 110 6.71 8.70 0.51
CA PHE A 110 5.26 8.94 0.59
C PHE A 110 4.68 8.49 1.93
N LEU A 111 5.03 7.31 2.42
CA LEU A 111 4.49 6.78 3.68
C LEU A 111 5.03 7.53 4.90
N VAL A 112 6.29 7.98 4.87
CA VAL A 112 6.81 8.86 5.93
C VAL A 112 5.99 10.16 6.00
N TRP A 113 5.66 10.75 4.87
CA TRP A 113 4.80 11.93 4.81
C TRP A 113 3.37 11.61 5.22
N HIS A 114 2.74 10.60 4.62
CA HIS A 114 1.34 10.22 4.85
C HIS A 114 1.08 9.88 6.32
N VAL A 115 1.87 8.94 6.87
CA VAL A 115 1.74 8.49 8.26
C VAL A 115 2.20 9.59 9.22
N GLY A 116 3.32 10.25 8.93
CA GLY A 116 3.86 11.31 9.74
C GLY A 116 2.88 12.48 9.88
N TYR A 117 2.25 12.90 8.79
CA TYR A 117 1.28 13.99 8.85
C TYR A 117 -0.05 13.55 9.48
N LEU A 118 -0.75 12.58 8.88
CA LEU A 118 -2.12 12.26 9.34
C LEU A 118 -2.12 11.51 10.67
N ARG A 119 -1.29 10.48 10.83
CA ARG A 119 -1.33 9.64 12.03
C ARG A 119 -0.54 10.25 13.19
N CYS A 120 0.68 10.73 12.94
CA CYS A 120 1.52 11.24 14.04
C CYS A 120 1.17 12.67 14.38
N TYR A 121 1.12 13.58 13.42
CA TYR A 121 0.88 15.00 13.70
C TYR A 121 -0.60 15.31 13.95
N VAL A 122 -1.49 15.05 12.99
CA VAL A 122 -2.92 15.44 13.11
C VAL A 122 -3.61 14.66 14.23
N LYS A 123 -3.55 13.31 14.18
CA LYS A 123 -4.23 12.49 15.20
C LYS A 123 -3.43 12.40 16.51
N GLY A 124 -2.09 12.30 16.43
CA GLY A 124 -1.24 12.09 17.61
C GLY A 124 -0.94 13.36 18.40
N VAL A 125 -0.54 14.45 17.74
CA VAL A 125 -0.13 15.70 18.39
C VAL A 125 -1.33 16.65 18.58
N LEU A 126 -2.11 16.88 17.50
CA LEU A 126 -3.25 17.79 17.56
C LEU A 126 -4.50 17.16 18.21
N GLY A 127 -4.55 15.85 18.35
CA GLY A 127 -5.72 15.13 18.87
C GLY A 127 -6.96 15.23 17.97
N THR A 128 -6.79 15.68 16.71
CA THR A 128 -7.89 15.86 15.77
C THR A 128 -8.30 14.50 15.19
N PRO A 129 -9.60 14.13 15.24
CA PRO A 129 -10.06 12.89 14.66
C PRO A 129 -9.92 12.93 13.12
N ILE A 130 -9.60 11.79 12.54
CA ILE A 130 -9.60 11.63 11.08
C ILE A 130 -11.05 11.43 10.65
N THR A 131 -11.57 12.35 9.85
CA THR A 131 -12.95 12.33 9.31
C THR A 131 -12.92 12.52 7.80
N TYR A 132 -14.07 12.30 7.16
CA TYR A 132 -14.24 12.57 5.72
C TYR A 132 -13.88 14.04 5.40
N GLU A 133 -14.40 14.97 6.19
CA GLU A 133 -14.22 16.41 5.97
C GLU A 133 -12.74 16.83 6.09
N LEU A 134 -12.03 16.25 7.07
CA LEU A 134 -10.59 16.47 7.21
C LEU A 134 -9.83 15.92 6.01
N ILE A 135 -10.12 14.69 5.57
CA ILE A 135 -9.47 14.08 4.42
C ILE A 135 -9.78 14.87 3.16
N GLN A 136 -11.06 15.23 2.94
CA GLN A 136 -11.49 16.05 1.80
C GLN A 136 -10.73 17.37 1.77
N SER A 137 -10.78 18.15 2.86
CA SER A 137 -10.11 19.45 2.92
C SER A 137 -8.60 19.36 2.67
N TYR A 138 -7.98 18.29 3.18
CA TYR A 138 -6.54 18.06 2.99
C TYR A 138 -6.19 17.66 1.56
N VAL A 139 -6.89 16.68 0.99
CA VAL A 139 -6.61 16.18 -0.35
C VAL A 139 -6.95 17.21 -1.44
N THR A 140 -7.98 18.04 -1.21
CA THR A 140 -8.38 19.10 -2.15
C THR A 140 -7.68 20.45 -1.90
N SER A 141 -6.84 20.56 -0.85
CA SER A 141 -6.13 21.78 -0.49
C SER A 141 -5.22 22.32 -1.61
N SER A 142 -4.68 21.42 -2.43
CA SER A 142 -3.80 21.75 -3.53
C SER A 142 -3.80 20.64 -4.59
N PRO A 143 -3.75 21.00 -5.89
CA PRO A 143 -3.56 20.00 -6.96
C PRO A 143 -2.31 19.13 -6.76
N ILE A 144 -1.24 19.69 -6.18
CA ILE A 144 -0.01 18.96 -5.90
C ILE A 144 -0.26 17.88 -4.85
N VAL A 145 -0.96 18.19 -3.76
CA VAL A 145 -1.31 17.22 -2.70
C VAL A 145 -2.16 16.10 -3.30
N PHE A 146 -3.20 16.44 -4.06
CA PHE A 146 -4.05 15.45 -4.73
C PHE A 146 -3.25 14.50 -5.62
N VAL A 147 -2.42 15.06 -6.52
CA VAL A 147 -1.63 14.26 -7.46
C VAL A 147 -0.63 13.36 -6.74
N LEU A 148 0.05 13.87 -5.71
CA LEU A 148 1.00 13.07 -4.93
C LEU A 148 0.30 11.95 -4.16
N TYR A 149 -0.88 12.21 -3.59
CA TYR A 149 -1.69 11.16 -2.95
C TYR A 149 -2.16 10.10 -3.94
N LEU A 150 -2.68 10.54 -5.10
CA LEU A 150 -3.12 9.62 -6.14
C LEU A 150 -1.97 8.72 -6.62
N ILE A 151 -0.81 9.32 -6.94
CA ILE A 151 0.38 8.56 -7.34
C ILE A 151 0.83 7.63 -6.22
N GLY A 152 0.81 8.08 -4.96
CA GLY A 152 1.17 7.27 -3.80
C GLY A 152 0.32 6.02 -3.65
N MET A 153 -0.99 6.19 -3.77
CA MET A 153 -1.95 5.08 -3.67
C MET A 153 -1.81 4.11 -4.86
N LEU A 154 -1.68 4.61 -6.08
CA LEU A 154 -1.47 3.78 -7.27
C LEU A 154 -0.13 3.02 -7.20
N ALA A 155 0.93 3.66 -6.69
CA ALA A 155 2.22 3.03 -6.46
C ALA A 155 2.12 1.92 -5.40
N ALA A 156 1.36 2.12 -4.32
CA ALA A 156 1.13 1.11 -3.29
C ALA A 156 0.36 -0.10 -3.84
N ILE A 157 -0.68 0.14 -4.63
CA ILE A 157 -1.47 -0.90 -5.29
C ILE A 157 -0.59 -1.71 -6.25
N PHE A 158 0.19 -1.05 -7.11
CA PHE A 158 1.09 -1.75 -8.02
C PHE A 158 2.13 -2.56 -7.25
N HIS A 159 2.79 -1.95 -6.25
CA HIS A 159 3.80 -2.61 -5.43
C HIS A 159 3.25 -3.88 -4.76
N PHE A 160 2.06 -3.79 -4.18
CA PHE A 160 1.36 -4.90 -3.53
C PHE A 160 0.97 -6.00 -4.53
N THR A 161 0.27 -5.64 -5.61
CA THR A 161 -0.25 -6.63 -6.55
C THR A 161 0.85 -7.34 -7.33
N ASN A 162 1.88 -6.63 -7.80
CA ASN A 162 3.07 -7.25 -8.38
C ASN A 162 3.84 -8.06 -7.33
N GLY A 163 3.81 -7.63 -6.07
CA GLY A 163 4.31 -8.38 -4.91
C GLY A 163 3.62 -9.74 -4.75
N ILE A 164 2.30 -9.85 -4.96
CA ILE A 164 1.55 -11.11 -4.93
C ILE A 164 2.12 -12.08 -5.97
N ALA A 165 2.26 -11.65 -7.23
CA ALA A 165 2.78 -12.51 -8.30
C ALA A 165 4.19 -13.01 -7.97
N THR A 166 5.07 -12.12 -7.54
CA THR A 166 6.45 -12.47 -7.20
C THR A 166 6.54 -13.36 -5.95
N PHE A 167 5.67 -13.16 -4.96
CA PHE A 167 5.53 -14.03 -3.80
C PHE A 167 5.16 -15.45 -4.22
N LEU A 168 4.10 -15.63 -5.01
CA LEU A 168 3.62 -16.93 -5.46
C LEU A 168 4.69 -17.70 -6.24
N MET A 169 5.50 -17.01 -7.05
CA MET A 169 6.63 -17.60 -7.77
C MET A 169 7.76 -18.00 -6.82
N THR A 170 8.18 -17.08 -5.93
CA THR A 170 9.32 -17.33 -5.05
C THR A 170 9.03 -18.38 -3.97
N TRP A 171 7.78 -18.52 -3.54
CA TRP A 171 7.37 -19.56 -2.59
C TRP A 171 7.06 -20.90 -3.26
N GLY A 172 7.13 -20.96 -4.60
CA GLY A 172 6.93 -22.19 -5.35
C GLY A 172 5.46 -22.64 -5.39
N VAL A 173 4.52 -21.76 -5.08
CA VAL A 173 3.07 -22.00 -5.24
C VAL A 173 2.74 -22.07 -6.72
N VAL A 174 3.30 -21.16 -7.51
CA VAL A 174 3.13 -21.09 -8.97
C VAL A 174 4.41 -21.56 -9.66
N LYS A 175 4.31 -22.70 -10.37
CA LYS A 175 5.43 -23.34 -11.06
C LYS A 175 5.18 -23.41 -12.56
N GLY A 176 6.24 -23.21 -13.33
CA GLY A 176 6.21 -23.30 -14.79
C GLY A 176 5.74 -22.02 -15.49
N PRO A 177 6.14 -21.82 -16.76
CA PRO A 177 5.96 -20.54 -17.46
C PRO A 177 4.49 -20.14 -17.66
N ARG A 178 3.61 -21.12 -17.97
CA ARG A 178 2.18 -20.86 -18.16
C ARG A 178 1.51 -20.36 -16.89
N ALA A 179 1.73 -21.04 -15.76
CA ALA A 179 1.16 -20.68 -14.47
C ALA A 179 1.68 -19.33 -13.98
N GLN A 180 2.98 -19.03 -14.18
CA GLN A 180 3.57 -17.72 -13.85
C GLN A 180 2.96 -16.60 -14.70
N LYS A 181 2.71 -16.84 -15.99
CA LYS A 181 2.02 -15.87 -16.86
C LYS A 181 0.60 -15.59 -16.38
N VAL A 182 -0.15 -16.61 -15.99
CA VAL A 182 -1.51 -16.47 -15.44
C VAL A 182 -1.48 -15.70 -14.12
N ALA A 183 -0.59 -16.03 -13.20
CA ALA A 183 -0.44 -15.30 -11.93
C ALA A 183 -0.11 -13.82 -12.16
N GLY A 184 0.79 -13.51 -13.08
CA GLY A 184 1.10 -12.13 -13.48
C GLY A 184 -0.12 -11.40 -14.05
N LEU A 185 -0.90 -12.05 -14.92
CA LEU A 185 -2.12 -11.47 -15.49
C LEU A 185 -3.17 -11.18 -14.42
N LEU A 186 -3.47 -12.13 -13.55
CA LEU A 186 -4.43 -11.96 -12.46
C LEU A 186 -4.00 -10.85 -11.50
N SER A 187 -2.72 -10.77 -11.21
CA SER A 187 -2.13 -9.69 -10.40
C SER A 187 -2.33 -8.31 -11.04
N MET A 188 -2.13 -8.20 -12.35
CA MET A 188 -2.37 -6.93 -13.08
C MET A 188 -3.86 -6.59 -13.20
N MET A 189 -4.74 -7.58 -13.32
CA MET A 189 -6.19 -7.35 -13.27
C MET A 189 -6.62 -6.82 -11.89
N LEU A 190 -6.09 -7.40 -10.82
CA LEU A 190 -6.33 -6.90 -9.45
C LEU A 190 -5.78 -5.47 -9.29
N CYS A 191 -4.58 -5.20 -9.84
CA CYS A 191 -4.01 -3.85 -9.87
C CYS A 191 -4.97 -2.84 -10.53
N ALA A 192 -5.48 -3.18 -11.70
CA ALA A 192 -6.41 -2.32 -12.43
C ALA A 192 -7.71 -2.09 -11.65
N ALA A 193 -8.30 -3.13 -11.08
CA ALA A 193 -9.54 -3.04 -10.30
C ALA A 193 -9.39 -2.14 -9.07
N LEU A 194 -8.34 -2.36 -8.26
CA LEU A 194 -8.06 -1.54 -7.08
C LEU A 194 -7.72 -0.09 -7.46
N SER A 195 -7.00 0.11 -8.57
CA SER A 195 -6.68 1.45 -9.08
C SER A 195 -7.94 2.21 -9.50
N LEU A 196 -8.88 1.57 -10.19
CA LEU A 196 -10.15 2.17 -10.58
C LEU A 196 -10.98 2.60 -9.36
N VAL A 197 -11.10 1.74 -8.37
CA VAL A 197 -11.78 2.06 -7.10
C VAL A 197 -11.10 3.25 -6.41
N THR A 198 -9.77 3.24 -6.38
CA THR A 198 -8.98 4.32 -5.76
C THR A 198 -9.17 5.66 -6.48
N ILE A 199 -9.10 5.67 -7.81
CA ILE A 199 -9.35 6.87 -8.61
C ILE A 199 -10.78 7.38 -8.37
N ALA A 200 -11.77 6.49 -8.34
CA ALA A 200 -13.16 6.85 -8.12
C ALA A 200 -13.37 7.55 -6.77
N PHE A 201 -12.89 6.99 -5.66
CA PHE A 201 -13.09 7.65 -4.36
C PHE A 201 -12.20 8.90 -4.19
N MET A 202 -11.01 8.96 -4.79
CA MET A 202 -10.20 10.17 -4.77
C MET A 202 -10.87 11.33 -5.52
N VAL A 203 -11.50 11.04 -6.66
CA VAL A 203 -12.25 12.04 -7.45
C VAL A 203 -13.54 12.45 -6.74
N SER A 204 -14.19 11.54 -6.00
CA SER A 204 -15.42 11.87 -5.29
C SER A 204 -15.26 13.00 -4.25
N TYR A 205 -14.06 13.23 -3.72
CA TYR A 205 -13.80 14.37 -2.84
C TYR A 205 -13.97 15.75 -3.50
N PHE A 206 -13.97 15.83 -4.83
CA PHE A 206 -14.21 17.08 -5.58
C PHE A 206 -15.69 17.27 -5.97
N VAL A 207 -16.52 16.25 -5.78
CA VAL A 207 -17.94 16.33 -6.13
C VAL A 207 -18.69 16.86 -4.90
N PRO A 208 -19.44 17.99 -5.03
CA PRO A 208 -20.28 18.45 -3.95
C PRO A 208 -21.33 17.37 -3.62
N MET A 209 -21.36 16.95 -2.38
CA MET A 209 -22.42 16.03 -1.93
C MET A 209 -23.66 16.85 -1.60
N HIS A 210 -24.75 16.51 -2.27
CA HIS A 210 -26.08 17.08 -2.04
C HIS A 210 -26.76 16.35 -0.88
#